data_9617afb8cfa0e94910a6b209774b9ed3
#
_entry.id   9617afb8cfa0e94910a6b209774b9ed3
#
_cell.length_a   1.000
_cell.length_b   1.000
_cell.length_c   1.000
_cell.angle_alpha   90.00
_cell.angle_beta   90.00
_cell.angle_gamma   90.00
#
_symmetry.space_group_name_H-M   'P 1'
#
loop_
_entity.id
_entity.type
_entity.pdbx_description
1 polymer ?
#
loop_
_entity_poly.entity_id
_entity_poly.type
_entity_poly.pdbx_seq_one_letter_code
_entity_poly.pdbx_strand_id
1 'polypeptide(L)'
;MIGYWSNLTGTKKLCQFMRSLPRDLRTIQDRQASVNFFSHPDQLELCKALQKCLSNIKNVPRCLRKLSNNQASVKDWKTLVKSVNNMVALCEISQHPTLQEPMRIPICEALRAACTEEVKAIRHHLDNTLDMERSHEKGQAGLVSNSILFCRLYCTV
;
A
#
# COMPACT_ATOMS: atom_id res chain seq x y z
N MET A 1 -7.17 -20.23 6.47
CA MET A 1 -6.83 -18.79 6.68
C MET A 1 -5.41 -18.42 6.19
N ILE A 2 -4.87 -19.10 5.17
CA ILE A 2 -3.46 -18.94 4.69
C ILE A 2 -3.39 -18.27 3.30
N GLY A 3 -4.52 -17.86 2.71
CA GLY A 3 -4.60 -17.44 1.31
C GLY A 3 -4.29 -15.98 0.99
N TYR A 4 -3.97 -15.12 1.96
CA TYR A 4 -3.92 -13.66 1.74
C TYR A 4 -2.51 -13.04 1.60
N TRP A 5 -1.47 -13.85 1.62
CA TRP A 5 -0.09 -13.37 1.50
C TRP A 5 0.38 -13.37 0.05
N SER A 6 -0.30 -12.60 -0.80
CA SER A 6 0.05 -12.47 -2.22
C SER A 6 1.33 -11.68 -2.48
N ASN A 7 1.98 -11.16 -1.44
CA ASN A 7 3.16 -10.33 -1.53
C ASN A 7 4.37 -11.05 -0.92
N LEU A 8 5.37 -11.38 -1.75
CA LEU A 8 6.61 -12.04 -1.34
C LEU A 8 7.32 -11.33 -0.17
N THR A 9 7.27 -10.01 -0.13
CA THR A 9 7.84 -9.19 0.94
C THR A 9 7.11 -9.43 2.26
N GLY A 10 5.78 -9.48 2.24
CA GLY A 10 4.96 -9.77 3.41
C GLY A 10 5.19 -11.18 3.95
N THR A 11 5.28 -12.17 3.06
CA THR A 11 5.58 -13.56 3.45
C THR A 11 6.94 -13.68 4.13
N LYS A 12 7.99 -13.06 3.58
CA LYS A 12 9.33 -13.05 4.19
C LYS A 12 9.32 -12.38 5.56
N LYS A 13 8.61 -11.26 5.70
CA LYS A 13 8.48 -10.54 6.95
C LYS A 13 7.75 -11.35 8.01
N LEU A 14 6.66 -12.04 7.62
CA LEU A 14 5.94 -12.95 8.51
C LEU A 14 6.83 -14.11 8.98
N CYS A 15 7.55 -14.76 8.07
CA CYS A 15 8.49 -15.82 8.46
C CYS A 15 9.56 -15.32 9.43
N GLN A 16 10.10 -14.14 9.20
CA GLN A 16 11.04 -13.50 10.12
C GLN A 16 10.39 -13.23 11.48
N PHE A 17 9.16 -12.72 11.47
CA PHE A 17 8.40 -12.43 12.67
C PHE A 17 8.10 -13.67 13.51
N MET A 18 7.81 -14.81 12.87
CA MET A 18 7.57 -16.08 13.55
C MET A 18 8.85 -16.74 14.09
N ARG A 19 10.00 -16.49 13.45
CA ARG A 19 11.29 -17.00 13.91
C ARG A 19 11.89 -16.18 15.05
N SER A 20 11.59 -14.89 15.10
CA SER A 20 12.07 -13.98 16.14
C SER A 20 10.95 -13.67 17.13
N LEU A 21 10.71 -14.60 18.06
CA LEU A 21 9.74 -14.38 19.13
C LEU A 21 10.23 -13.29 20.08
N PRO A 22 9.40 -12.27 20.38
CA PRO A 22 9.77 -11.25 21.34
C PRO A 22 9.85 -11.88 22.73
N ARG A 23 10.86 -11.47 23.51
CA ARG A 23 10.99 -11.82 24.91
C ARG A 23 10.46 -10.73 25.83
N ASP A 24 10.19 -9.56 25.26
CA ASP A 24 9.67 -8.42 25.99
C ASP A 24 8.16 -8.55 26.21
N LEU A 25 7.76 -8.47 27.48
CA LEU A 25 6.38 -8.62 27.91
C LEU A 25 5.46 -7.58 27.26
N ARG A 26 5.92 -6.35 27.15
CA ARG A 26 5.16 -5.25 26.54
C ARG A 26 4.83 -5.56 25.07
N THR A 27 5.83 -5.97 24.30
CA THR A 27 5.61 -6.36 22.90
C THR A 27 4.63 -7.53 22.76
N ILE A 28 4.64 -8.49 23.69
CA ILE A 28 3.70 -9.62 23.68
C ILE A 28 2.28 -9.12 23.97
N GLN A 29 2.12 -8.28 24.99
CA GLN A 29 0.82 -7.69 25.35
C GLN A 29 0.24 -6.84 24.21
N ASP A 30 1.05 -6.01 23.57
CA ASP A 30 0.66 -5.19 22.42
C ASP A 30 0.18 -6.05 21.24
N ARG A 31 0.83 -7.18 21.00
CA ARG A 31 0.39 -8.15 19.97
C ARG A 31 -0.92 -8.82 20.35
N GLN A 32 -1.08 -9.23 21.60
CA GLN A 32 -2.33 -9.82 22.09
C GLN A 32 -3.49 -8.84 22.01
N ALA A 33 -3.26 -7.58 22.40
CA ALA A 33 -4.27 -6.52 22.28
C ALA A 33 -4.70 -6.31 20.82
N SER A 34 -3.74 -6.32 19.89
CA SER A 34 -4.04 -6.21 18.45
C SER A 34 -4.87 -7.40 17.96
N VAL A 35 -4.52 -8.63 18.36
CA VAL A 35 -5.28 -9.83 17.98
C VAL A 35 -6.70 -9.76 18.55
N ASN A 36 -6.86 -9.44 19.82
CA ASN A 36 -8.16 -9.33 20.47
C ASN A 36 -9.05 -8.31 19.77
N PHE A 37 -8.51 -7.12 19.46
CA PHE A 37 -9.24 -6.08 18.75
C PHE A 37 -9.75 -6.56 17.39
N PHE A 38 -8.86 -7.07 16.54
CA PHE A 38 -9.24 -7.49 15.19
C PHE A 38 -10.03 -8.82 15.14
N SER A 39 -10.07 -9.58 16.24
CA SER A 39 -10.89 -10.79 16.36
C SER A 39 -12.31 -10.49 16.84
N HIS A 40 -12.59 -9.28 17.31
CA HIS A 40 -13.91 -8.92 17.80
C HIS A 40 -14.92 -8.86 16.64
N PRO A 41 -16.15 -9.40 16.80
CA PRO A 41 -17.16 -9.42 15.74
C PRO A 41 -17.48 -8.04 15.17
N ASP A 42 -17.52 -7.00 16.01
CA ASP A 42 -17.81 -5.63 15.60
C ASP A 42 -16.74 -5.03 14.65
N GLN A 43 -15.54 -5.61 14.63
CA GLN A 43 -14.44 -5.17 13.77
C GLN A 43 -14.36 -5.91 12.44
N LEU A 44 -15.31 -6.80 12.16
CA LEU A 44 -15.27 -7.67 10.98
C LEU A 44 -15.25 -6.88 9.68
N GLU A 45 -16.09 -5.86 9.56
CA GLU A 45 -16.16 -5.04 8.34
C GLU A 45 -14.89 -4.20 8.16
N LEU A 46 -14.35 -3.66 9.24
CA LEU A 46 -13.06 -2.97 9.23
C LEU A 46 -11.93 -3.91 8.80
N CYS A 47 -11.90 -5.13 9.34
CA CYS A 47 -10.91 -6.15 8.94
C CYS A 47 -11.01 -6.49 7.45
N LYS A 48 -12.22 -6.66 6.92
CA LYS A 48 -12.43 -6.92 5.49
C LYS A 48 -11.94 -5.76 4.63
N ALA A 49 -12.24 -4.51 5.02
CA ALA A 49 -11.79 -3.32 4.31
C ALA A 49 -10.26 -3.22 4.28
N LEU A 50 -9.59 -3.40 5.43
CA LEU A 50 -8.14 -3.44 5.52
C LEU A 50 -7.54 -4.56 4.67
N GLN A 51 -8.08 -5.78 4.75
CA GLN A 51 -7.62 -6.92 3.96
C GLN A 51 -7.76 -6.67 2.46
N LYS A 52 -8.86 -6.07 2.01
CA LYS A 52 -9.10 -5.70 0.61
C LYS A 52 -8.04 -4.72 0.11
N CYS A 53 -7.77 -3.66 0.85
CA CYS A 53 -6.73 -2.70 0.49
C CYS A 53 -5.35 -3.35 0.46
N LEU A 54 -4.97 -4.08 1.51
CA LEU A 54 -3.67 -4.75 1.60
C LEU A 54 -3.45 -5.77 0.47
N SER A 55 -4.47 -6.53 0.09
CA SER A 55 -4.37 -7.52 -1.00
C SER A 55 -4.13 -6.89 -2.37
N ASN A 56 -4.56 -5.65 -2.56
CA ASN A 56 -4.39 -4.89 -3.79
C ASN A 56 -3.04 -4.16 -3.89
N ILE A 57 -2.34 -3.96 -2.79
CA ILE A 57 -0.98 -3.41 -2.79
C ILE A 57 -0.01 -4.48 -3.26
N LYS A 58 0.62 -4.24 -4.41
CA LYS A 58 1.56 -5.19 -5.03
C LYS A 58 3.01 -4.82 -4.68
N ASN A 59 3.97 -5.50 -5.30
CA ASN A 59 5.39 -5.28 -5.05
C ASN A 59 5.86 -3.94 -5.66
N VAL A 60 5.60 -2.84 -4.94
CA VAL A 60 5.98 -1.48 -5.34
C VAL A 60 7.48 -1.36 -5.62
N PRO A 61 8.41 -1.89 -4.78
CA PRO A 61 9.84 -1.83 -5.06
C PRO A 61 10.24 -2.44 -6.40
N ARG A 62 9.57 -3.52 -6.83
CA ARG A 62 9.80 -4.12 -8.15
C ARG A 62 9.32 -3.22 -9.27
N CYS A 63 8.15 -2.60 -9.10
CA CYS A 63 7.63 -1.65 -10.10
C CYS A 63 8.56 -0.45 -10.24
N LEU A 64 9.00 0.14 -9.14
CA LEU A 64 9.91 1.28 -9.13
C LEU A 64 11.26 0.95 -9.79
N ARG A 65 11.82 -0.23 -9.56
CA ARG A 65 13.05 -0.67 -10.22
C ARG A 65 12.91 -0.79 -11.73
N LYS A 66 11.76 -1.28 -12.20
CA LYS A 66 11.50 -1.33 -13.65
C LYS A 66 11.35 0.05 -14.25
N LEU A 67 10.72 0.96 -13.48
CA LEU A 67 10.59 2.36 -13.89
C LEU A 67 11.94 3.04 -14.01
N SER A 68 12.80 2.92 -13.00
CA SER A 68 14.15 3.51 -13.05
C SER A 68 15.04 2.96 -14.17
N ASN A 69 14.78 1.73 -14.60
CA ASN A 69 15.51 1.10 -15.70
C ASN A 69 14.85 1.30 -17.09
N ASN A 70 13.82 2.15 -17.19
CA ASN A 70 13.05 2.35 -18.43
C ASN A 70 12.46 1.06 -19.03
N GLN A 71 12.19 0.05 -18.18
CA GLN A 71 11.65 -1.26 -18.57
C GLN A 71 10.20 -1.46 -18.12
N ALA A 72 9.54 -0.40 -17.68
CA ALA A 72 8.17 -0.48 -17.17
C ALA A 72 7.17 -0.57 -18.31
N SER A 73 6.29 -1.55 -18.23
CA SER A 73 5.13 -1.68 -19.12
C SER A 73 3.94 -0.88 -18.59
N VAL A 74 2.94 -0.63 -19.43
CA VAL A 74 1.65 -0.03 -19.04
C VAL A 74 1.03 -0.80 -17.84
N LYS A 75 1.18 -2.13 -17.83
CA LYS A 75 0.72 -2.98 -16.73
C LYS A 75 1.45 -2.69 -15.42
N ASP A 76 2.74 -2.40 -15.45
CA ASP A 76 3.51 -2.05 -14.25
C ASP A 76 3.04 -0.69 -13.70
N TRP A 77 2.76 0.29 -14.56
CA TRP A 77 2.18 1.57 -14.18
C TRP A 77 0.79 1.43 -13.57
N LYS A 78 -0.12 0.67 -14.20
CA LYS A 78 -1.45 0.35 -13.65
C LYS A 78 -1.34 -0.29 -12.26
N THR A 79 -0.37 -1.18 -12.09
CA THR A 79 -0.13 -1.84 -10.80
C THR A 79 0.36 -0.86 -9.75
N LEU A 80 1.22 0.08 -10.12
CA LEU A 80 1.71 1.13 -9.22
C LEU A 80 0.57 2.06 -8.80
N VAL A 81 -0.18 2.61 -9.77
CA VAL A 81 -1.32 3.51 -9.49
C VAL A 81 -2.34 2.81 -8.58
N LYS A 82 -2.70 1.56 -8.89
CA LYS A 82 -3.61 0.78 -8.05
C LYS A 82 -3.06 0.59 -6.63
N SER A 83 -1.77 0.36 -6.49
CA SER A 83 -1.13 0.19 -5.18
C SER A 83 -1.15 1.49 -4.38
N VAL A 84 -0.83 2.63 -5.00
CA VAL A 84 -0.87 3.96 -4.36
C VAL A 84 -2.29 4.32 -3.94
N ASN A 85 -3.30 4.08 -4.79
CA ASN A 85 -4.70 4.32 -4.45
C ASN A 85 -5.14 3.50 -3.23
N ASN A 86 -4.71 2.24 -3.13
CA ASN A 86 -5.01 1.41 -1.96
C ASN A 86 -4.22 1.84 -0.71
N MET A 87 -3.02 2.41 -0.86
CA MET A 87 -2.30 3.03 0.27
C MET A 87 -3.06 4.24 0.80
N VAL A 88 -3.57 5.13 -0.08
CA VAL A 88 -4.39 6.27 0.34
C VAL A 88 -5.68 5.81 1.03
N ALA A 89 -6.36 4.78 0.48
CA ALA A 89 -7.54 4.20 1.13
C ALA A 89 -7.22 3.63 2.52
N LEU A 90 -6.05 3.00 2.72
CA LEU A 90 -5.60 2.58 4.05
C LEU A 90 -5.40 3.75 5.00
N CYS A 91 -4.89 4.89 4.49
CA CYS A 91 -4.75 6.10 5.28
C CYS A 91 -6.11 6.64 5.74
N GLU A 92 -7.09 6.65 4.84
CA GLU A 92 -8.46 7.06 5.17
C GLU A 92 -9.09 6.13 6.22
N ILE A 93 -8.95 4.82 6.05
CA ILE A 93 -9.42 3.82 7.03
C ILE A 93 -8.72 4.01 8.38
N SER A 94 -7.43 4.33 8.41
CA SER A 94 -6.67 4.52 9.65
C SER A 94 -7.16 5.71 10.49
N GLN A 95 -7.86 6.65 9.85
CA GLN A 95 -8.45 7.81 10.51
C GLN A 95 -9.86 7.53 11.06
N HIS A 96 -10.39 6.32 10.84
CA HIS A 96 -11.72 5.96 11.34
C HIS A 96 -11.79 6.04 12.86
N PRO A 97 -12.87 6.61 13.45
CA PRO A 97 -12.99 6.81 14.90
C PRO A 97 -12.79 5.53 15.72
N THR A 98 -13.26 4.39 15.24
CA THR A 98 -13.11 3.08 15.88
C THR A 98 -11.63 2.68 16.10
N LEU A 99 -10.71 3.21 15.28
CA LEU A 99 -9.26 2.99 15.43
C LEU A 99 -8.58 4.04 16.33
N GLN A 100 -9.32 5.08 16.74
CA GLN A 100 -8.76 6.21 17.51
C GLN A 100 -8.96 6.07 19.02
N GLU A 101 -9.97 5.32 19.49
CA GLU A 101 -10.39 5.24 20.88
C GLU A 101 -10.65 3.78 21.34
N PRO A 102 -10.48 3.47 22.62
CA PRO A 102 -9.54 4.01 23.64
C PRO A 102 -8.27 3.16 23.76
N MET A 103 -8.11 2.14 22.93
CA MET A 103 -6.99 1.21 23.00
C MET A 103 -5.92 1.61 21.99
N ARG A 104 -4.78 2.08 22.51
CA ARG A 104 -3.58 2.29 21.69
C ARG A 104 -3.14 0.96 21.09
N ILE A 105 -3.56 0.69 19.86
CA ILE A 105 -3.15 -0.50 19.11
C ILE A 105 -1.91 -0.13 18.29
N PRO A 106 -0.73 -0.67 18.62
CA PRO A 106 0.53 -0.24 18.00
C PRO A 106 0.55 -0.39 16.49
N ILE A 107 -0.14 -1.39 15.95
CA ILE A 107 -0.24 -1.58 14.50
C ILE A 107 -1.05 -0.46 13.82
N CYS A 108 -2.05 0.10 14.49
CA CYS A 108 -2.84 1.22 13.97
C CYS A 108 -2.04 2.53 14.05
N GLU A 109 -1.22 2.70 15.10
CA GLU A 109 -0.29 3.82 15.20
C GLU A 109 0.77 3.77 14.10
N ALA A 110 1.35 2.60 13.86
CA ALA A 110 2.32 2.39 12.78
C ALA A 110 1.68 2.65 11.40
N LEU A 111 0.43 2.24 11.20
CA LEU A 111 -0.31 2.51 9.96
C LEU A 111 -0.52 4.01 9.77
N ARG A 112 -0.95 4.74 10.81
CA ARG A 112 -1.11 6.20 10.76
C ARG A 112 0.20 6.93 10.51
N ALA A 113 1.28 6.51 11.16
CA ALA A 113 2.61 7.07 10.94
C ALA A 113 3.12 6.87 9.52
N ALA A 114 2.73 5.77 8.86
CA ALA A 114 3.06 5.51 7.46
C ALA A 114 2.19 6.32 6.48
N CYS A 115 1.09 6.89 6.95
CA CYS A 115 0.15 7.67 6.16
C CYS A 115 0.56 9.16 6.12
N THR A 116 1.64 9.44 5.41
CA THR A 116 2.14 10.80 5.25
C THR A 116 1.42 11.54 4.12
N GLU A 117 1.45 12.88 4.15
CA GLU A 117 0.93 13.69 3.05
C GLU A 117 1.67 13.43 1.73
N GLU A 118 2.89 12.90 1.80
CA GLU A 118 3.67 12.49 0.63
C GLU A 118 2.96 11.40 -0.18
N VAL A 119 2.28 10.45 0.47
CA VAL A 119 1.52 9.39 -0.21
C VAL A 119 0.37 9.98 -1.02
N LYS A 120 -0.33 10.98 -0.47
CA LYS A 120 -1.40 11.71 -1.15
C LYS A 120 -0.85 12.56 -2.31
N ALA A 121 0.29 13.23 -2.09
CA ALA A 121 0.97 13.99 -3.11
C ALA A 121 1.40 13.11 -4.30
N ILE A 122 1.95 11.93 -4.03
CA ILE A 122 2.31 10.94 -5.08
C ILE A 122 1.07 10.55 -5.88
N ARG A 123 -0.06 10.27 -5.22
CA ARG A 123 -1.32 9.98 -5.92
C ARG A 123 -1.71 11.11 -6.84
N HIS A 124 -1.73 12.36 -6.33
CA HIS A 124 -2.08 13.53 -7.12
C HIS A 124 -1.16 13.71 -8.35
N HIS A 125 0.15 13.51 -8.16
CA HIS A 125 1.09 13.55 -9.27
C HIS A 125 0.83 12.45 -10.31
N LEU A 126 0.53 11.23 -9.89
CA LEU A 126 0.21 10.15 -10.80
C LEU A 126 -1.07 10.41 -11.59
N ASP A 127 -2.12 10.89 -10.94
CA ASP A 127 -3.42 11.20 -11.56
C ASP A 127 -3.28 12.35 -12.58
N ASN A 128 -2.44 13.35 -12.29
CA ASN A 128 -2.21 14.48 -13.19
C ASN A 128 -1.25 14.16 -14.35
N THR A 129 -0.37 13.17 -14.17
CA THR A 129 0.68 12.87 -15.16
C THR A 129 0.26 11.76 -16.11
N LEU A 130 -0.54 10.81 -15.66
CA LEU A 130 -0.88 9.60 -16.39
C LEU A 130 -2.32 9.62 -16.88
N ASP A 131 -2.52 9.57 -18.19
CA ASP A 131 -3.82 9.28 -18.79
C ASP A 131 -3.96 7.77 -18.99
N MET A 132 -4.56 7.12 -18.00
CA MET A 132 -4.70 5.67 -18.02
C MET A 132 -5.74 5.17 -19.01
N GLU A 133 -6.75 5.99 -19.35
CA GLU A 133 -7.80 5.63 -20.31
C GLU A 133 -7.23 5.62 -21.73
N ARG A 134 -6.58 6.69 -22.14
CA ARG A 134 -5.92 6.79 -23.45
C ARG A 134 -4.76 5.81 -23.61
N SER A 135 -4.06 5.51 -22.52
CA SER A 135 -3.00 4.50 -22.53
C SER A 135 -3.53 3.09 -22.77
N HIS A 136 -4.80 2.83 -22.44
CA HIS A 136 -5.46 1.55 -22.72
C HIS A 136 -5.88 1.42 -24.18
N GLU A 137 -6.41 2.49 -24.77
CA GLU A 137 -6.90 2.49 -26.16
C GLU A 137 -5.78 2.34 -27.18
N LYS A 138 -4.61 2.91 -26.92
CA LYS A 138 -3.44 2.85 -27.79
C LYS A 138 -2.66 1.52 -27.73
N GLY A 139 -3.15 0.54 -26.97
CA GLY A 139 -2.49 -0.76 -26.85
C GLY A 139 -1.11 -0.66 -26.18
N GLN A 140 -0.12 -1.40 -26.68
CA GLN A 140 1.20 -1.46 -26.06
C GLN A 140 2.10 -0.23 -26.31
N ALA A 141 1.64 0.75 -27.06
CA ALA A 141 2.44 1.88 -27.52
C ALA A 141 2.40 3.08 -26.54
N GLY A 142 3.02 2.94 -25.39
CA GLY A 142 3.39 4.06 -24.55
C GLY A 142 2.28 4.58 -23.62
N LEU A 143 2.72 5.10 -22.48
CA LEU A 143 1.89 5.88 -21.58
C LEU A 143 1.65 7.25 -22.18
N VAL A 144 0.39 7.66 -22.27
CA VAL A 144 0.04 9.04 -22.64
C VAL A 144 0.09 9.89 -21.36
N SER A 145 0.94 10.89 -21.38
CA SER A 145 1.04 11.87 -20.30
C SER A 145 0.09 13.03 -20.55
N ASN A 146 -0.61 13.47 -19.53
CA ASN A 146 -1.44 14.66 -19.56
C ASN A 146 -0.61 15.96 -19.51
N SER A 147 0.69 15.89 -19.27
CA SER A 147 1.54 17.06 -19.16
C SER A 147 2.89 16.88 -19.86
N ILE A 148 3.36 17.97 -20.45
CA ILE A 148 4.70 18.16 -21.05
C ILE A 148 5.84 17.89 -20.03
N LEU A 149 5.52 17.81 -18.73
CA LEU A 149 6.45 17.52 -17.63
C LEU A 149 7.04 16.11 -17.66
N PHE A 150 6.35 15.14 -18.26
CA PHE A 150 6.85 13.77 -18.34
C PHE A 150 8.09 13.66 -19.24
N CYS A 151 8.16 14.45 -20.30
CA CYS A 151 9.35 14.54 -21.15
C CYS A 151 10.57 15.11 -20.41
N ARG A 152 10.36 16.02 -19.44
CA ARG A 152 11.48 16.64 -18.70
C ARG A 152 12.12 15.74 -17.66
N LEU A 153 11.37 14.81 -17.07
CA LEU A 153 11.89 13.87 -16.06
C LEU A 153 12.65 12.69 -16.69
N TYR A 154 12.41 12.39 -17.94
CA TYR A 154 13.04 11.26 -18.65
C TYR A 154 14.06 11.68 -19.72
N CYS A 155 14.14 12.97 -20.08
CA CYS A 155 15.10 13.47 -21.06
C CYS A 155 16.32 14.18 -20.44
N THR A 156 16.48 14.16 -19.11
CA THR A 156 17.66 14.71 -18.43
C THR A 156 18.42 13.62 -17.68
N VAL A 157 18.87 12.61 -18.43
CA VAL A 157 20.00 11.75 -18.06
C VAL A 157 20.84 11.55 -19.31
#